data_7923d27a7610aa776b759a99d5431a08
#
_entry.id   7923d27a7610aa776b759a99d5431a08
#
_cell.length_a   1.000
_cell.length_b   1.000
_cell.length_c   1.000
_cell.angle_alpha   90.00
_cell.angle_beta   90.00
_cell.angle_gamma   90.00
#
_symmetry.space_group_name_H-M   'P 1'
#
loop_
_entity.id
_entity.type
_entity.pdbx_description
1 polymer ?
#
loop_
_entity_poly.entity_id
_entity_poly.type
_entity_poly.pdbx_seq_one_letter_code
_entity_poly.pdbx_strand_id
1 'polypeptide(L)'
;MINLIAKSLWNRKGTALLTLFSIAISVALLIGVEQIRKGVRTSFSSAVSGTDLIVGARGGSLQLLLYSVFRMGNAPNNLTWESYQDFKKHSRVRWTIPFSLGDSHHGYRVLGTNHDYFKLFRYGNRQRLKFSEGKPFSGVFDAVLGSEVARKRKYRLNDPIIVSHGTGSSSFLKHEDRPFTVVGILAPTGTPVDQTVHVSLEGITAMHIDWESGAPPMEEDRIDNEEVLKRDLTPEAITAFLVGLRSKIHAFSLQREVNTYREEPLSAILPGAALQELWELLRTAETGLRVILSLIHISEPTRRTPTPY
;
A
#
# COMPACT_ATOMS: atom_id res chain seq x y z
N MET A 1 7.51 -48.69 36.98
CA MET A 1 6.55 -47.67 36.60
C MET A 1 6.61 -47.33 35.09
N ILE A 2 7.75 -47.04 34.51
CA ILE A 2 7.87 -46.65 33.06
C ILE A 2 7.33 -47.76 32.13
N ASN A 3 7.59 -49.02 32.36
CA ASN A 3 7.08 -50.14 31.56
C ASN A 3 5.55 -50.31 31.61
N LEU A 4 4.91 -49.97 32.72
CA LEU A 4 3.44 -49.98 32.84
C LEU A 4 2.81 -48.84 32.03
N ILE A 5 3.41 -47.66 32.07
CA ILE A 5 2.96 -46.48 31.28
C ILE A 5 3.12 -46.76 29.77
N ALA A 6 4.23 -47.32 29.35
CA ALA A 6 4.49 -47.72 27.96
C ALA A 6 3.48 -48.74 27.43
N LYS A 7 3.19 -49.80 28.22
CA LYS A 7 2.17 -50.81 27.87
C LYS A 7 0.76 -50.25 27.82
N SER A 8 0.42 -49.31 28.72
CA SER A 8 -0.88 -48.62 28.72
C SER A 8 -1.04 -47.72 27.49
N LEU A 9 0.00 -46.97 27.11
CA LEU A 9 0.04 -46.16 25.88
C LEU A 9 -0.05 -47.05 24.62
N TRP A 10 0.61 -48.20 24.60
CA TRP A 10 0.53 -49.13 23.46
C TRP A 10 -0.86 -49.71 23.26
N ASN A 11 -1.56 -50.04 24.35
CA ASN A 11 -2.95 -50.50 24.29
C ASN A 11 -3.94 -49.41 23.81
N ARG A 12 -3.61 -48.11 23.99
CA ARG A 12 -4.43 -46.97 23.55
C ARG A 12 -3.75 -46.17 22.44
N LYS A 13 -2.95 -46.85 21.60
CA LYS A 13 -2.15 -46.20 20.54
C LYS A 13 -2.96 -45.28 19.62
N GLY A 14 -4.21 -45.63 19.29
CA GLY A 14 -5.08 -44.82 18.46
C GLY A 14 -5.43 -43.48 19.13
N THR A 15 -5.85 -43.51 20.41
CA THR A 15 -6.17 -42.29 21.17
C THR A 15 -4.93 -41.44 21.41
N ALA A 16 -3.78 -42.08 21.75
CA ALA A 16 -2.52 -41.38 21.96
C ALA A 16 -2.02 -40.71 20.68
N LEU A 17 -2.12 -41.38 19.53
CA LEU A 17 -1.79 -40.83 18.21
C LEU A 17 -2.70 -39.63 17.85
N LEU A 18 -4.01 -39.75 18.07
CA LEU A 18 -4.97 -38.64 17.81
C LEU A 18 -4.64 -37.43 18.69
N THR A 19 -4.36 -37.64 19.98
CA THR A 19 -4.00 -36.54 20.89
C THR A 19 -2.68 -35.89 20.44
N LEU A 20 -1.65 -36.70 20.11
CA LEU A 20 -0.38 -36.18 19.61
C LEU A 20 -0.56 -35.37 18.33
N PHE A 21 -1.36 -35.88 17.40
CA PHE A 21 -1.67 -35.19 16.13
C PHE A 21 -2.42 -33.90 16.35
N SER A 22 -3.41 -33.89 17.25
CA SER A 22 -4.15 -32.66 17.61
C SER A 22 -3.23 -31.58 18.21
N ILE A 23 -2.34 -31.99 19.14
CA ILE A 23 -1.35 -31.10 19.73
C ILE A 23 -0.38 -30.58 18.65
N ALA A 24 0.12 -31.47 17.79
CA ALA A 24 1.03 -31.09 16.72
C ALA A 24 0.41 -30.07 15.74
N ILE A 25 -0.86 -30.28 15.33
CA ILE A 25 -1.58 -29.33 14.49
C ILE A 25 -1.76 -27.98 15.22
N SER A 26 -2.15 -28.00 16.49
CA SER A 26 -2.36 -26.78 17.27
C SER A 26 -1.07 -25.96 17.39
N VAL A 27 0.06 -26.65 17.66
CA VAL A 27 1.38 -26.00 17.73
C VAL A 27 1.82 -25.49 16.36
N ALA A 28 1.62 -26.26 15.29
CA ALA A 28 1.95 -25.84 13.93
C ALA A 28 1.14 -24.62 13.50
N LEU A 29 -0.16 -24.58 13.81
CA LEU A 29 -1.03 -23.43 13.56
C LEU A 29 -0.55 -22.20 14.36
N LEU A 30 -0.22 -22.35 15.63
CA LEU A 30 0.27 -21.26 16.46
C LEU A 30 1.56 -20.66 15.89
N ILE A 31 2.52 -21.51 15.53
CA ILE A 31 3.79 -21.08 14.93
C ILE A 31 3.54 -20.44 13.56
N GLY A 32 2.68 -21.03 12.73
CA GLY A 32 2.32 -20.49 11.42
C GLY A 32 1.70 -19.09 11.50
N VAL A 33 0.75 -18.91 12.39
CA VAL A 33 0.12 -17.58 12.63
C VAL A 33 1.17 -16.57 13.12
N GLU A 34 2.05 -16.96 14.03
CA GLU A 34 3.09 -16.05 14.53
C GLU A 34 4.11 -15.68 13.44
N GLN A 35 4.46 -16.61 12.55
CA GLN A 35 5.35 -16.32 11.41
C GLN A 35 4.69 -15.38 10.40
N ILE A 36 3.42 -15.62 10.07
CA ILE A 36 2.64 -14.72 9.21
C ILE A 36 2.59 -13.32 9.82
N ARG A 37 2.28 -13.23 11.11
CA ARG A 37 2.24 -11.96 11.84
C ARG A 37 3.56 -11.20 11.78
N LYS A 38 4.67 -11.88 12.04
CA LYS A 38 6.02 -11.27 11.94
C LYS A 38 6.32 -10.82 10.52
N GLY A 39 6.00 -11.63 9.51
CA GLY A 39 6.18 -11.31 8.10
C GLY A 39 5.39 -10.06 7.69
N VAL A 40 4.10 -10.01 8.05
CA VAL A 40 3.24 -8.84 7.81
C VAL A 40 3.82 -7.61 8.48
N ARG A 41 4.15 -7.68 9.76
CA ARG A 41 4.72 -6.55 10.51
C ARG A 41 6.02 -6.03 9.88
N THR A 42 6.90 -6.93 9.46
CA THR A 42 8.16 -6.56 8.80
C THR A 42 7.90 -5.89 7.45
N SER A 43 7.03 -6.45 6.62
CA SER A 43 6.67 -5.88 5.31
C SER A 43 6.05 -4.48 5.46
N PHE A 44 5.14 -4.30 6.41
CA PHE A 44 4.54 -3.00 6.70
C PHE A 44 5.56 -1.97 7.21
N SER A 45 6.42 -2.35 8.15
CA SER A 45 7.48 -1.47 8.65
C SER A 45 8.50 -1.13 7.56
N SER A 46 8.68 -2.03 6.60
CA SER A 46 9.60 -1.85 5.48
C SER A 46 9.06 -0.95 4.38
N ALA A 47 7.73 -0.76 4.31
CA ALA A 47 7.10 0.00 3.23
C ALA A 47 7.41 1.50 3.26
N VAL A 48 7.80 2.04 4.43
CA VAL A 48 8.10 3.47 4.62
C VAL A 48 9.42 3.63 5.34
N SER A 49 10.50 3.72 4.61
CA SER A 49 11.82 3.94 5.17
C SER A 49 12.39 5.28 4.68
N GLY A 50 12.94 6.07 5.60
CA GLY A 50 13.60 7.32 5.24
C GLY A 50 12.69 8.49 4.87
N THR A 51 11.37 8.34 5.03
CA THR A 51 10.37 9.42 4.94
C THR A 51 10.11 9.96 6.33
N ASP A 52 10.21 11.26 6.51
CA ASP A 52 10.02 11.90 7.82
C ASP A 52 8.55 12.27 8.07
N LEU A 53 7.84 12.78 7.04
CA LEU A 53 6.42 13.08 7.10
C LEU A 53 5.70 12.61 5.82
N ILE A 54 4.42 12.31 5.96
CA ILE A 54 3.48 12.14 4.85
C ILE A 54 2.42 13.22 5.01
N VAL A 55 2.15 13.95 3.93
CA VAL A 55 1.17 15.04 3.91
C VAL A 55 0.07 14.71 2.91
N GLY A 56 -1.16 14.99 3.28
CA GLY A 56 -2.35 14.82 2.43
C GLY A 56 -3.47 15.76 2.89
N ALA A 57 -4.62 15.69 2.24
CA ALA A 57 -5.81 16.40 2.69
C ALA A 57 -6.19 15.98 4.12
N ARG A 58 -6.84 16.88 4.87
CA ARG A 58 -7.21 16.64 6.26
C ARG A 58 -8.06 15.39 6.41
N GLY A 59 -7.57 14.45 7.25
CA GLY A 59 -8.17 13.15 7.51
C GLY A 59 -7.52 12.44 8.68
N GLY A 60 -7.88 11.18 8.91
CA GLY A 60 -7.27 10.36 9.95
C GLY A 60 -5.84 9.96 9.60
N SER A 61 -4.97 9.91 10.62
CA SER A 61 -3.55 9.49 10.48
C SER A 61 -3.41 8.12 9.82
N LEU A 62 -4.22 7.17 10.29
CA LEU A 62 -4.25 5.82 9.75
C LEU A 62 -4.76 5.78 8.31
N GLN A 63 -5.79 6.55 7.97
CA GLN A 63 -6.32 6.61 6.61
C GLN A 63 -5.25 7.14 5.65
N LEU A 64 -4.57 8.24 6.01
CA LEU A 64 -3.49 8.82 5.22
C LEU A 64 -2.35 7.81 5.00
N LEU A 65 -1.95 7.07 6.05
CA LEU A 65 -0.97 6.00 5.94
C LEU A 65 -1.43 4.88 5.00
N LEU A 66 -2.67 4.41 5.15
CA LEU A 66 -3.19 3.28 4.37
C LEU A 66 -3.24 3.59 2.89
N TYR A 67 -3.80 4.72 2.46
CA TYR A 67 -3.89 4.99 1.03
C TYR A 67 -2.54 5.42 0.41
N SER A 68 -1.74 6.22 1.13
CA SER A 68 -0.48 6.74 0.57
C SER A 68 0.65 5.73 0.52
N VAL A 69 0.72 4.81 1.50
CA VAL A 69 1.80 3.81 1.61
C VAL A 69 1.34 2.43 1.18
N PHE A 70 0.22 1.96 1.74
CA PHE A 70 -0.24 0.59 1.51
C PHE A 70 -1.16 0.45 0.30
N ARG A 71 -1.49 1.55 -0.37
CA ARG A 71 -2.38 1.57 -1.55
C ARG A 71 -3.77 1.02 -1.24
N MET A 72 -4.21 1.13 0.03
CA MET A 72 -5.48 0.61 0.54
C MET A 72 -6.45 1.75 0.85
N GLY A 73 -7.68 1.62 0.38
CA GLY A 73 -8.68 2.67 0.54
C GLY A 73 -8.45 3.86 -0.41
N ASN A 74 -9.17 4.95 -0.19
CA ASN A 74 -9.12 6.17 -0.99
C ASN A 74 -8.86 7.38 -0.11
N ALA A 75 -8.24 8.40 -0.68
CA ALA A 75 -8.14 9.69 -0.02
C ALA A 75 -9.54 10.33 0.07
N PRO A 76 -9.84 11.07 1.15
CA PRO A 76 -11.10 11.80 1.26
C PRO A 76 -11.19 12.95 0.25
N ASN A 77 -10.07 13.63 0.02
CA ASN A 77 -9.91 14.73 -0.93
C ASN A 77 -8.48 14.72 -1.47
N ASN A 78 -8.26 15.46 -2.54
CA ASN A 78 -6.95 15.85 -3.02
C ASN A 78 -6.52 17.15 -2.34
N LEU A 79 -5.26 17.48 -2.43
CA LEU A 79 -4.69 18.79 -2.09
C LEU A 79 -4.22 19.51 -3.36
N THR A 80 -4.23 20.82 -3.34
CA THR A 80 -3.86 21.64 -4.50
C THR A 80 -2.37 21.54 -4.81
N TRP A 81 -2.02 21.70 -6.08
CA TRP A 81 -0.62 21.75 -6.50
C TRP A 81 0.14 22.94 -5.90
N GLU A 82 -0.56 24.04 -5.66
CA GLU A 82 -0.01 25.24 -5.03
C GLU A 82 0.44 24.96 -3.60
N SER A 83 -0.42 24.35 -2.78
CA SER A 83 -0.08 23.94 -1.42
C SER A 83 1.12 22.97 -1.40
N TYR A 84 1.17 22.03 -2.34
CA TYR A 84 2.35 21.16 -2.49
C TYR A 84 3.63 21.96 -2.80
N GLN A 85 3.56 22.93 -3.70
CA GLN A 85 4.72 23.74 -4.07
C GLN A 85 5.25 24.60 -2.91
N ASP A 86 4.36 25.11 -2.04
CA ASP A 86 4.74 25.85 -0.85
C ASP A 86 5.60 24.98 0.09
N PHE A 87 5.15 23.77 0.36
CA PHE A 87 5.91 22.87 1.21
C PHE A 87 7.17 22.32 0.53
N LYS A 88 7.17 22.13 -0.80
CA LYS A 88 8.35 21.74 -1.57
C LYS A 88 9.47 22.79 -1.46
N LYS A 89 9.12 24.07 -1.45
CA LYS A 89 10.06 25.20 -1.34
C LYS A 89 10.45 25.53 0.12
N HIS A 90 9.81 24.87 1.08
CA HIS A 90 10.01 25.18 2.50
C HIS A 90 11.45 24.90 2.98
N SER A 91 12.04 25.82 3.73
CA SER A 91 13.46 25.82 4.11
C SER A 91 13.92 24.58 4.89
N ARG A 92 13.03 23.93 5.65
CA ARG A 92 13.32 22.72 6.44
C ARG A 92 13.19 21.44 5.61
N VAL A 93 12.56 21.51 4.43
CA VAL A 93 12.37 20.39 3.53
C VAL A 93 13.62 20.19 2.68
N ARG A 94 14.05 18.95 2.55
CA ARG A 94 15.16 18.55 1.70
C ARG A 94 14.68 18.00 0.36
N TRP A 95 13.60 17.23 0.38
CA TRP A 95 12.97 16.66 -0.80
C TRP A 95 11.49 16.34 -0.54
N THR A 96 10.73 16.31 -1.60
CA THR A 96 9.33 15.86 -1.61
C THR A 96 9.10 14.91 -2.77
N ILE A 97 8.16 13.99 -2.62
CA ILE A 97 7.72 13.09 -3.68
C ILE A 97 6.20 13.14 -3.73
N PRO A 98 5.60 13.75 -4.78
CA PRO A 98 4.16 13.85 -4.93
C PRO A 98 3.55 12.52 -5.38
N PHE A 99 2.31 12.27 -4.95
CA PHE A 99 1.50 11.10 -5.29
C PHE A 99 0.12 11.52 -5.78
N SER A 100 -0.25 11.05 -6.96
CA SER A 100 -1.63 11.05 -7.46
C SER A 100 -2.15 9.61 -7.47
N LEU A 101 -3.24 9.36 -6.77
CA LEU A 101 -3.86 8.07 -6.57
C LEU A 101 -5.36 8.20 -6.83
N GLY A 102 -5.92 7.36 -7.63
CA GLY A 102 -7.33 7.39 -7.99
C GLY A 102 -7.68 6.34 -9.02
N ASP A 103 -6.68 5.92 -9.77
CA ASP A 103 -6.81 5.04 -10.89
C ASP A 103 -6.29 3.64 -10.61
N SER A 104 -6.64 2.71 -11.47
CA SER A 104 -6.21 1.32 -11.38
C SER A 104 -5.96 0.71 -12.75
N HIS A 105 -5.21 -0.39 -12.75
CA HIS A 105 -5.00 -1.24 -13.90
C HIS A 105 -5.24 -2.70 -13.49
N HIS A 106 -6.34 -3.29 -13.96
CA HIS A 106 -6.75 -4.65 -13.57
C HIS A 106 -6.76 -4.90 -12.05
N GLY A 107 -7.22 -3.92 -11.27
CA GLY A 107 -7.28 -3.98 -9.81
C GLY A 107 -5.96 -3.62 -9.09
N TYR A 108 -4.86 -3.42 -9.80
CA TYR A 108 -3.63 -2.85 -9.26
C TYR A 108 -3.72 -1.33 -9.24
N ARG A 109 -3.27 -0.71 -8.16
CA ARG A 109 -3.26 0.75 -8.05
C ARG A 109 -2.29 1.38 -9.03
N VAL A 110 -2.72 2.46 -9.68
CA VAL A 110 -1.84 3.35 -10.43
C VAL A 110 -1.39 4.47 -9.52
N LEU A 111 -0.11 4.74 -9.52
CA LEU A 111 0.53 5.84 -8.80
C LEU A 111 1.12 6.82 -9.81
N GLY A 112 0.50 7.98 -9.93
CA GLY A 112 1.12 9.15 -10.57
C GLY A 112 2.17 9.74 -9.64
N THR A 113 3.40 9.91 -10.13
CA THR A 113 4.51 10.47 -9.35
C THR A 113 5.56 11.09 -10.27
N ASN A 114 6.67 11.56 -9.71
CA ASN A 114 7.76 12.15 -10.45
C ASN A 114 9.03 11.27 -10.42
N HIS A 115 10.06 11.67 -11.15
CA HIS A 115 11.34 10.96 -11.21
C HIS A 115 12.05 10.80 -9.87
N ASP A 116 11.79 11.71 -8.92
CA ASP A 116 12.39 11.68 -7.60
C ASP A 116 11.94 10.46 -6.79
N TYR A 117 10.78 9.88 -7.14
CA TYR A 117 10.34 8.62 -6.55
C TYR A 117 11.40 7.53 -6.70
N PHE A 118 11.91 7.28 -7.89
CA PHE A 118 12.91 6.22 -8.12
C PHE A 118 14.28 6.54 -7.49
N LYS A 119 14.61 7.82 -7.35
CA LYS A 119 15.88 8.26 -6.77
C LYS A 119 15.87 8.32 -5.25
N LEU A 120 14.78 8.81 -4.66
CA LEU A 120 14.72 9.21 -3.25
C LEU A 120 13.91 8.28 -2.37
N PHE A 121 12.88 7.59 -2.92
CA PHE A 121 12.11 6.63 -2.15
C PHE A 121 13.01 5.50 -1.62
N ARG A 122 12.74 5.10 -0.37
CA ARG A 122 13.47 4.02 0.31
C ARG A 122 12.50 3.05 0.95
N TYR A 123 12.88 1.78 0.95
CA TYR A 123 12.15 0.71 1.62
C TYR A 123 13.10 -0.16 2.46
N GLY A 124 12.55 -1.00 3.33
CA GLY A 124 13.35 -1.87 4.18
C GLY A 124 14.40 -1.09 4.98
N ASN A 125 15.61 -1.59 5.00
CA ASN A 125 16.77 -0.92 5.63
C ASN A 125 17.31 0.20 4.71
N ARG A 126 16.46 1.17 4.32
CA ARG A 126 16.80 2.30 3.44
C ARG A 126 17.34 1.90 2.07
N GLN A 127 16.87 0.78 1.54
CA GLN A 127 17.24 0.32 0.20
C GLN A 127 16.63 1.22 -0.87
N ARG A 128 17.34 1.40 -1.97
CA ARG A 128 16.86 2.11 -3.16
C ARG A 128 16.05 1.17 -4.04
N LEU A 129 15.06 1.71 -4.74
CA LEU A 129 14.41 0.99 -5.82
C LEU A 129 15.46 0.61 -6.89
N LYS A 130 15.36 -0.62 -7.38
CA LYS A 130 16.19 -1.13 -8.47
C LYS A 130 15.26 -1.59 -9.59
N PHE A 131 15.73 -1.48 -10.82
CA PHE A 131 15.06 -2.04 -11.98
C PHE A 131 15.56 -3.46 -12.21
N SER A 132 14.66 -4.40 -12.46
CA SER A 132 15.03 -5.72 -13.01
C SER A 132 15.21 -5.64 -14.50
N GLU A 133 14.39 -4.79 -15.17
CA GLU A 133 14.41 -4.57 -16.60
C GLU A 133 14.07 -3.11 -16.90
N GLY A 134 14.62 -2.56 -18.00
CA GLY A 134 14.29 -1.22 -18.46
C GLY A 134 14.83 -0.09 -17.60
N LYS A 135 14.10 1.02 -17.56
CA LYS A 135 14.51 2.29 -16.95
C LYS A 135 13.31 3.05 -16.36
N PRO A 136 13.54 4.14 -15.56
CA PRO A 136 12.48 5.04 -15.16
C PRO A 136 11.74 5.61 -16.38
N PHE A 137 10.47 5.99 -16.19
CA PHE A 137 9.71 6.69 -17.23
C PHE A 137 10.40 8.02 -17.61
N SER A 138 10.28 8.40 -18.87
CA SER A 138 10.78 9.68 -19.41
C SER A 138 9.74 10.39 -20.27
N GLY A 139 8.84 9.63 -20.87
CA GLY A 139 7.71 10.14 -21.62
C GLY A 139 6.46 10.28 -20.75
N VAL A 140 5.50 11.06 -21.23
CA VAL A 140 4.21 11.29 -20.55
C VAL A 140 3.43 9.99 -20.38
N PHE A 141 3.39 9.17 -21.43
CA PHE A 141 2.68 7.88 -21.45
C PHE A 141 3.59 6.67 -21.20
N ASP A 142 4.65 6.86 -20.44
CA ASP A 142 5.50 5.77 -19.99
C ASP A 142 4.99 5.20 -18.66
N ALA A 143 5.10 3.89 -18.48
CA ALA A 143 4.77 3.21 -17.23
C ALA A 143 5.92 2.34 -16.72
N VAL A 144 6.08 2.31 -15.40
CA VAL A 144 6.99 1.41 -14.70
C VAL A 144 6.16 0.49 -13.81
N LEU A 145 6.33 -0.81 -13.98
CA LEU A 145 5.57 -1.81 -13.24
C LEU A 145 6.29 -2.29 -11.99
N GLY A 146 5.54 -2.50 -10.91
CA GLY A 146 5.99 -3.30 -9.80
C GLY A 146 6.20 -4.76 -10.22
N SER A 147 7.12 -5.45 -9.57
CA SER A 147 7.53 -6.82 -9.92
C SER A 147 6.37 -7.81 -9.97
N GLU A 148 5.41 -7.69 -9.04
CA GLU A 148 4.27 -8.60 -8.96
C GLU A 148 3.23 -8.34 -10.06
N VAL A 149 3.02 -7.06 -10.42
CA VAL A 149 2.16 -6.69 -11.55
C VAL A 149 2.69 -7.31 -12.84
N ALA A 150 3.98 -7.07 -13.15
CA ALA A 150 4.61 -7.63 -14.35
C ALA A 150 4.53 -9.15 -14.37
N ARG A 151 4.87 -9.82 -13.27
CA ARG A 151 4.86 -11.29 -13.16
C ARG A 151 3.47 -11.89 -13.31
N LYS A 152 2.47 -11.37 -12.59
CA LYS A 152 1.10 -11.94 -12.60
C LYS A 152 0.36 -11.67 -13.90
N ARG A 153 0.61 -10.51 -14.52
CA ARG A 153 -0.01 -10.14 -15.78
C ARG A 153 0.82 -10.56 -17.01
N LYS A 154 2.05 -11.07 -16.78
CA LYS A 154 3.00 -11.50 -17.81
C LYS A 154 3.43 -10.37 -18.74
N TYR A 155 3.49 -9.14 -18.24
CA TYR A 155 3.95 -7.98 -19.00
C TYR A 155 5.46 -7.99 -19.22
N ARG A 156 5.85 -7.46 -20.38
CA ARG A 156 7.23 -7.22 -20.81
C ARG A 156 7.41 -5.75 -21.15
N LEU A 157 8.67 -5.36 -21.38
CA LEU A 157 8.97 -4.03 -21.90
C LEU A 157 8.28 -3.82 -23.25
N ASN A 158 7.79 -2.61 -23.47
CA ASN A 158 7.04 -2.14 -24.63
C ASN A 158 5.58 -2.68 -24.76
N ASP A 159 5.09 -3.45 -23.79
CA ASP A 159 3.68 -3.82 -23.77
C ASP A 159 2.81 -2.59 -23.44
N PRO A 160 1.65 -2.43 -24.08
CA PRO A 160 0.70 -1.38 -23.76
C PRO A 160 -0.11 -1.76 -22.52
N ILE A 161 -0.39 -0.78 -21.66
CA ILE A 161 -1.31 -0.91 -20.53
C ILE A 161 -2.38 0.18 -20.57
N ILE A 162 -3.60 -0.19 -20.23
CA ILE A 162 -4.76 0.71 -20.18
C ILE A 162 -5.06 0.99 -18.72
N VAL A 163 -5.13 2.27 -18.37
CA VAL A 163 -5.53 2.73 -17.03
C VAL A 163 -7.04 2.92 -17.01
N SER A 164 -7.65 2.69 -15.85
CA SER A 164 -9.09 2.81 -15.64
C SER A 164 -9.37 3.63 -14.40
N HIS A 165 -10.44 4.40 -14.41
CA HIS A 165 -10.88 5.14 -13.22
C HIS A 165 -11.32 4.23 -12.10
N GLY A 166 -11.01 4.65 -10.86
CA GLY A 166 -11.42 3.97 -9.66
C GLY A 166 -10.57 2.75 -9.32
N THR A 167 -10.93 2.08 -8.23
CA THR A 167 -10.09 1.08 -7.57
C THR A 167 -10.64 -0.34 -7.62
N GLY A 168 -11.77 -0.53 -8.31
CA GLY A 168 -12.44 -1.82 -8.45
C GLY A 168 -11.96 -2.62 -9.66
N SER A 169 -12.14 -3.95 -9.59
CA SER A 169 -11.92 -4.84 -10.75
C SER A 169 -12.95 -4.62 -11.87
N SER A 170 -14.00 -3.86 -11.62
CA SER A 170 -15.14 -3.59 -12.50
C SER A 170 -15.24 -2.11 -12.87
N SER A 171 -14.11 -1.42 -13.06
CA SER A 171 -14.16 -0.05 -13.58
C SER A 171 -14.68 -0.07 -15.02
N PHE A 172 -15.80 0.60 -15.25
CA PHE A 172 -16.45 0.69 -16.57
C PHE A 172 -15.84 1.78 -17.45
N LEU A 173 -15.05 2.70 -16.84
CA LEU A 173 -14.45 3.83 -17.54
C LEU A 173 -12.95 3.57 -17.74
N LYS A 174 -12.58 3.23 -18.96
CA LYS A 174 -11.21 2.92 -19.37
C LYS A 174 -10.69 3.99 -20.31
N HIS A 175 -9.43 4.35 -20.16
CA HIS A 175 -8.72 5.24 -21.09
C HIS A 175 -8.06 4.42 -22.21
N GLU A 176 -8.88 3.80 -23.07
CA GLU A 176 -8.40 2.97 -24.19
C GLU A 176 -7.73 3.81 -25.29
N ASP A 177 -8.05 5.08 -25.35
CA ASP A 177 -7.52 6.09 -26.27
C ASP A 177 -6.09 6.53 -25.93
N ARG A 178 -5.66 6.36 -24.68
CA ARG A 178 -4.33 6.78 -24.19
C ARG A 178 -3.61 5.67 -23.42
N PRO A 179 -3.17 4.61 -24.13
CA PRO A 179 -2.43 3.54 -23.49
C PRO A 179 -1.05 4.02 -23.04
N PHE A 180 -0.61 3.56 -21.87
CA PHE A 180 0.77 3.72 -21.41
C PHE A 180 1.64 2.59 -21.91
N THR A 181 2.91 2.86 -22.17
CA THR A 181 3.89 1.85 -22.60
C THR A 181 4.79 1.45 -21.43
N VAL A 182 4.96 0.17 -21.20
CA VAL A 182 5.86 -0.35 -20.16
C VAL A 182 7.32 -0.10 -20.56
N VAL A 183 7.99 0.80 -19.84
CA VAL A 183 9.41 1.13 -20.08
C VAL A 183 10.35 0.59 -19.02
N GLY A 184 9.80 0.09 -17.90
CA GLY A 184 10.61 -0.47 -16.83
C GLY A 184 9.81 -1.40 -15.92
N ILE A 185 10.52 -2.34 -15.31
CA ILE A 185 10.01 -3.27 -14.31
C ILE A 185 10.91 -3.20 -13.10
N LEU A 186 10.34 -2.95 -11.93
CA LEU A 186 11.08 -2.89 -10.67
C LEU A 186 11.46 -4.30 -10.18
N ALA A 187 12.60 -4.41 -9.54
CA ALA A 187 12.98 -5.59 -8.80
C ALA A 187 12.08 -5.78 -7.57
N PRO A 188 11.85 -7.02 -7.09
CA PRO A 188 11.01 -7.29 -5.93
C PRO A 188 11.47 -6.53 -4.69
N THR A 189 10.53 -5.91 -3.99
CA THR A 189 10.79 -5.15 -2.75
C THR A 189 10.19 -5.78 -1.50
N GLY A 190 9.20 -6.67 -1.66
CA GLY A 190 8.38 -7.20 -0.57
C GLY A 190 7.45 -6.15 0.05
N THR A 191 7.15 -5.07 -0.65
CA THR A 191 6.31 -3.96 -0.21
C THR A 191 5.17 -3.70 -1.21
N PRO A 192 4.20 -2.82 -0.90
CA PRO A 192 3.13 -2.47 -1.84
C PRO A 192 3.61 -1.92 -3.20
N VAL A 193 4.85 -1.48 -3.30
CA VAL A 193 5.49 -1.08 -4.57
C VAL A 193 5.42 -2.20 -5.61
N ASP A 194 5.55 -3.45 -5.19
CA ASP A 194 5.53 -4.61 -6.09
C ASP A 194 4.17 -4.79 -6.79
N GLN A 195 3.09 -4.28 -6.18
CA GLN A 195 1.71 -4.35 -6.67
C GLN A 195 1.21 -3.01 -7.23
N THR A 196 2.10 -2.10 -7.59
CA THR A 196 1.75 -0.75 -8.06
C THR A 196 2.23 -0.56 -9.50
N VAL A 197 1.41 0.10 -10.31
CA VAL A 197 1.79 0.65 -11.61
C VAL A 197 2.19 2.11 -11.40
N HIS A 198 3.38 2.50 -11.84
CA HIS A 198 3.90 3.86 -11.67
C HIS A 198 3.90 4.59 -13.00
N VAL A 199 3.32 5.78 -13.05
CA VAL A 199 3.28 6.65 -14.22
C VAL A 199 3.69 8.07 -13.83
N SER A 200 3.96 8.93 -14.80
CA SER A 200 4.24 10.34 -14.51
C SER A 200 2.98 11.07 -14.03
N LEU A 201 3.14 12.16 -13.27
CA LEU A 201 2.02 13.05 -12.92
C LEU A 201 1.42 13.68 -14.17
N GLU A 202 2.28 14.07 -15.10
CA GLU A 202 1.92 14.59 -16.40
C GLU A 202 1.06 13.59 -17.19
N GLY A 203 1.36 12.30 -17.08
CA GLY A 203 0.57 11.21 -17.69
C GLY A 203 -0.82 11.10 -17.09
N ILE A 204 -0.96 11.26 -15.77
CA ILE A 204 -2.29 11.32 -15.13
C ILE A 204 -3.07 12.53 -15.63
N THR A 205 -2.46 13.71 -15.68
CA THR A 205 -3.12 14.93 -16.20
C THR A 205 -3.50 14.76 -17.67
N ALA A 206 -2.58 14.26 -18.50
CA ALA A 206 -2.82 14.02 -19.92
C ALA A 206 -3.97 13.04 -20.18
N MET A 207 -4.10 12.02 -19.35
CA MET A 207 -5.16 11.03 -19.46
C MET A 207 -6.55 11.63 -19.18
N HIS A 208 -6.62 12.69 -18.35
CA HIS A 208 -7.88 13.30 -17.92
C HIS A 208 -8.20 14.64 -18.59
N ILE A 209 -7.35 15.13 -19.47
CA ILE A 209 -7.41 16.52 -20.00
C ILE A 209 -8.71 16.85 -20.75
N ASP A 210 -9.36 15.86 -21.32
CA ASP A 210 -10.64 15.97 -22.03
C ASP A 210 -11.82 15.36 -21.23
N TRP A 211 -11.60 15.03 -19.94
CA TRP A 211 -12.61 14.46 -19.04
C TRP A 211 -13.17 15.49 -18.06
N GLU A 212 -13.41 16.73 -18.50
CA GLU A 212 -13.80 17.86 -17.64
C GLU A 212 -15.06 17.59 -16.79
N SER A 213 -15.97 16.75 -17.29
CA SER A 213 -17.20 16.37 -16.57
C SER A 213 -17.06 15.06 -15.76
N GLY A 214 -15.88 14.43 -15.72
CA GLY A 214 -15.71 13.09 -15.13
C GLY A 214 -16.31 11.95 -15.96
N ALA A 215 -16.72 12.24 -17.21
CA ALA A 215 -17.24 11.31 -18.18
C ALA A 215 -16.33 11.28 -19.43
N PRO A 216 -16.32 10.15 -20.20
CA PRO A 216 -15.59 10.10 -21.46
C PRO A 216 -16.02 11.22 -22.40
N PRO A 217 -15.09 11.88 -23.11
CA PRO A 217 -15.40 12.88 -24.10
C PRO A 217 -16.23 12.30 -25.25
N MET A 218 -17.10 13.09 -25.85
CA MET A 218 -17.72 12.73 -27.13
C MET A 218 -16.64 12.66 -28.22
N GLU A 219 -16.89 11.97 -29.31
CA GLU A 219 -15.88 11.84 -30.39
C GLU A 219 -15.40 13.19 -30.93
N GLU A 220 -16.30 14.19 -30.94
CA GLU A 220 -16.03 15.55 -31.39
C GLU A 220 -15.15 16.36 -30.42
N ASP A 221 -15.14 16.01 -29.14
CA ASP A 221 -14.41 16.68 -28.06
C ASP A 221 -13.06 15.99 -27.74
N ARG A 222 -12.76 14.89 -28.41
CA ARG A 222 -11.50 14.17 -28.20
C ARG A 222 -10.31 15.00 -28.70
N ILE A 223 -9.35 15.18 -27.81
CA ILE A 223 -8.10 15.87 -28.13
C ILE A 223 -7.07 14.83 -28.56
N ASP A 224 -6.44 15.05 -29.71
CA ASP A 224 -5.39 14.16 -30.20
C ASP A 224 -4.17 14.14 -29.29
N ASN A 225 -3.49 12.99 -29.19
CA ASN A 225 -2.34 12.81 -28.32
C ASN A 225 -1.20 13.79 -28.61
N GLU A 226 -0.99 14.17 -29.87
CA GLU A 226 0.02 15.17 -30.23
C GLU A 226 -0.34 16.57 -29.72
N GLU A 227 -1.61 16.90 -29.66
CA GLU A 227 -2.08 18.17 -29.11
C GLU A 227 -2.05 18.19 -27.60
N VAL A 228 -2.40 17.08 -26.95
CA VAL A 228 -2.28 16.91 -25.49
C VAL A 228 -0.85 17.15 -25.02
N LEU A 229 0.14 16.61 -25.74
CA LEU A 229 1.56 16.76 -25.38
C LEU A 229 2.08 18.22 -25.53
N LYS A 230 1.35 19.08 -26.19
CA LYS A 230 1.68 20.53 -26.34
C LYS A 230 1.09 21.39 -25.24
N ARG A 231 0.13 20.84 -24.47
CA ARG A 231 -0.54 21.58 -23.38
C ARG A 231 0.27 21.57 -22.09
N ASP A 232 -0.07 22.45 -21.18
CA ASP A 232 0.46 22.39 -19.81
C ASP A 232 -0.14 21.18 -19.10
N LEU A 233 0.69 20.23 -18.77
CA LEU A 233 0.35 19.00 -18.07
C LEU A 233 0.69 19.06 -16.57
N THR A 234 0.88 20.26 -16.03
CA THR A 234 1.04 20.46 -14.59
C THR A 234 -0.24 20.02 -13.88
N PRO A 235 -0.18 19.13 -12.89
CA PRO A 235 -1.38 18.70 -12.18
C PRO A 235 -1.99 19.86 -11.39
N GLU A 236 -3.30 19.97 -11.38
CA GLU A 236 -4.02 20.94 -10.53
C GLU A 236 -4.01 20.51 -9.07
N ALA A 237 -4.06 19.18 -8.82
CA ALA A 237 -4.13 18.59 -7.50
C ALA A 237 -3.39 17.27 -7.44
N ILE A 238 -2.98 16.90 -6.23
CA ILE A 238 -2.37 15.61 -5.91
C ILE A 238 -3.04 14.99 -4.68
N THR A 239 -2.88 13.70 -4.49
CA THR A 239 -3.52 12.99 -3.37
C THR A 239 -2.74 13.12 -2.06
N ALA A 240 -1.42 13.05 -2.13
CA ALA A 240 -0.51 13.14 -0.99
C ALA A 240 0.91 13.42 -1.48
N PHE A 241 1.81 13.73 -0.55
CA PHE A 241 3.24 13.76 -0.85
C PHE A 241 4.08 13.29 0.34
N LEU A 242 5.21 12.67 0.04
CA LEU A 242 6.22 12.28 1.01
C LEU A 242 7.19 13.44 1.22
N VAL A 243 7.67 13.60 2.44
CA VAL A 243 8.61 14.66 2.83
C VAL A 243 9.83 14.04 3.50
N GLY A 244 11.00 14.42 3.01
CA GLY A 244 12.27 14.22 3.71
C GLY A 244 12.81 15.54 4.21
N LEU A 245 13.14 15.61 5.50
CA LEU A 245 13.62 16.82 6.17
C LEU A 245 15.14 16.95 6.05
N ARG A 246 15.62 18.18 6.16
CA ARG A 246 17.06 18.46 6.32
C ARG A 246 17.55 17.99 7.69
N SER A 247 16.72 18.11 8.72
CA SER A 247 16.98 17.58 10.07
C SER A 247 15.68 17.06 10.69
N LYS A 248 15.74 15.89 11.31
CA LYS A 248 14.60 15.24 11.96
C LYS A 248 14.04 16.03 13.15
N ILE A 249 14.84 16.93 13.74
CA ILE A 249 14.43 17.81 14.84
C ILE A 249 13.22 18.67 14.43
N HIS A 250 13.10 18.99 13.14
CA HIS A 250 12.02 19.81 12.60
C HIS A 250 10.73 19.05 12.32
N ALA A 251 10.67 17.73 12.55
CA ALA A 251 9.51 16.91 12.18
C ALA A 251 8.22 17.38 12.85
N PHE A 252 8.22 17.55 14.16
CA PHE A 252 7.03 17.99 14.90
C PHE A 252 6.64 19.45 14.59
N SER A 253 7.62 20.33 14.40
CA SER A 253 7.34 21.73 14.09
C SER A 253 6.74 21.87 12.67
N LEU A 254 7.27 21.15 11.69
CA LEU A 254 6.69 21.16 10.33
C LEU A 254 5.34 20.44 10.30
N GLN A 255 5.18 19.34 11.04
CA GLN A 255 3.89 18.67 11.18
C GLN A 255 2.81 19.62 11.70
N ARG A 256 3.13 20.39 12.75
CA ARG A 256 2.20 21.39 13.29
C ARG A 256 1.88 22.49 12.28
N GLU A 257 2.88 22.97 11.55
CA GLU A 257 2.73 24.01 10.53
C GLU A 257 1.79 23.54 9.41
N VAL A 258 1.98 22.31 8.90
CA VAL A 258 1.07 21.70 7.93
C VAL A 258 -0.36 21.57 8.49
N ASN A 259 -0.49 21.05 9.72
CA ASN A 259 -1.82 20.83 10.31
C ASN A 259 -2.57 22.13 10.65
N THR A 260 -1.87 23.27 10.71
CA THR A 260 -2.43 24.60 10.92
C THR A 260 -2.36 25.50 9.68
N TYR A 261 -2.03 24.92 8.53
CA TYR A 261 -2.00 25.64 7.26
C TYR A 261 -3.36 26.24 6.93
N ARG A 262 -3.37 27.53 6.53
CA ARG A 262 -4.62 28.31 6.42
C ARG A 262 -5.24 28.27 5.05
N GLU A 263 -4.42 28.14 4.00
CA GLU A 263 -4.89 28.17 2.60
C GLU A 263 -5.70 26.92 2.26
N GLU A 264 -5.36 25.78 2.90
CA GLU A 264 -6.02 24.52 2.64
C GLU A 264 -5.97 23.60 3.88
N PRO A 265 -7.05 22.84 4.19
CA PRO A 265 -7.05 21.92 5.31
C PRO A 265 -6.19 20.70 5.02
N LEU A 266 -4.96 20.66 5.54
CA LEU A 266 -4.00 19.59 5.38
C LEU A 266 -3.81 18.77 6.68
N SER A 267 -3.28 17.58 6.53
CA SER A 267 -2.78 16.72 7.61
C SER A 267 -1.39 16.22 7.28
N ALA A 268 -0.48 16.33 8.24
CA ALA A 268 0.84 15.69 8.20
C ALA A 268 0.93 14.62 9.28
N ILE A 269 1.44 13.46 8.92
CA ILE A 269 1.67 12.36 9.85
C ILE A 269 3.15 11.95 9.87
N LEU A 270 3.60 11.47 11.03
CA LEU A 270 4.86 10.73 11.14
C LEU A 270 4.57 9.27 10.83
N PRO A 271 5.14 8.69 9.75
CA PRO A 271 4.83 7.32 9.35
C PRO A 271 5.02 6.30 10.45
N GLY A 272 6.08 6.46 11.26
CA GLY A 272 6.37 5.56 12.37
C GLY A 272 5.31 5.59 13.48
N ALA A 273 4.78 6.78 13.81
CA ALA A 273 3.73 6.93 14.82
C ALA A 273 2.40 6.36 14.32
N ALA A 274 2.01 6.69 13.09
CA ALA A 274 0.79 6.15 12.48
C ALA A 274 0.86 4.61 12.34
N LEU A 275 2.02 4.05 12.08
CA LEU A 275 2.23 2.62 12.04
C LEU A 275 2.09 1.98 13.43
N GLN A 276 2.56 2.63 14.50
CA GLN A 276 2.33 2.16 15.87
C GLN A 276 0.85 2.15 16.23
N GLU A 277 0.12 3.21 15.87
CA GLU A 277 -1.34 3.28 16.05
C GLU A 277 -2.05 2.10 15.37
N LEU A 278 -1.67 1.77 14.12
CA LEU A 278 -2.17 0.59 13.42
C LEU A 278 -1.91 -0.71 14.21
N TRP A 279 -0.69 -0.89 14.74
CA TRP A 279 -0.34 -2.09 15.50
C TRP A 279 -1.09 -2.18 16.84
N GLU A 280 -1.38 -1.08 17.49
CA GLU A 280 -2.18 -1.05 18.72
C GLU A 280 -3.62 -1.46 18.46
N LEU A 281 -4.22 -0.97 17.38
CA LEU A 281 -5.57 -1.38 16.98
C LEU A 281 -5.62 -2.89 16.66
N LEU A 282 -4.65 -3.40 15.89
CA LEU A 282 -4.59 -4.82 15.57
C LEU A 282 -4.38 -5.69 16.82
N ARG A 283 -3.53 -5.27 17.77
CA ARG A 283 -3.31 -5.99 19.03
C ARG A 283 -4.58 -6.06 19.89
N THR A 284 -5.37 -5.00 19.91
CA THR A 284 -6.65 -4.97 20.63
C THR A 284 -7.62 -5.98 20.04
N ALA A 285 -7.75 -6.04 18.72
CA ALA A 285 -8.55 -7.03 18.02
C ALA A 285 -8.09 -8.49 18.29
N GLU A 286 -6.77 -8.72 18.22
CA GLU A 286 -6.18 -10.04 18.55
C GLU A 286 -6.49 -10.48 19.98
N THR A 287 -6.39 -9.57 20.94
CA THR A 287 -6.67 -9.86 22.35
C THR A 287 -8.13 -10.23 22.53
N GLY A 288 -9.05 -9.50 21.90
CA GLY A 288 -10.48 -9.84 21.90
C GLY A 288 -10.75 -11.23 21.32
N LEU A 289 -10.15 -11.56 20.18
CA LEU A 289 -10.26 -12.89 19.57
C LEU A 289 -9.71 -14.00 20.48
N ARG A 290 -8.57 -13.79 21.14
CA ARG A 290 -7.99 -14.77 22.09
C ARG A 290 -8.91 -15.02 23.27
N VAL A 291 -9.53 -13.98 23.83
CA VAL A 291 -10.51 -14.11 24.93
C VAL A 291 -11.72 -14.93 24.47
N ILE A 292 -12.28 -14.65 23.30
CA ILE A 292 -13.40 -15.41 22.73
C ILE A 292 -13.03 -16.88 22.53
N LEU A 293 -11.88 -17.16 21.93
CA LEU A 293 -11.39 -18.53 21.72
C LEU A 293 -11.17 -19.27 23.05
N SER A 294 -10.64 -18.58 24.07
CA SER A 294 -10.46 -19.17 25.40
C SER A 294 -11.81 -19.51 26.05
N LEU A 295 -12.81 -18.65 25.91
CA LEU A 295 -14.17 -18.88 26.44
C LEU A 295 -14.83 -20.07 25.74
N ILE A 296 -14.66 -20.24 24.43
CA ILE A 296 -15.21 -21.38 23.68
C ILE A 296 -14.58 -22.68 24.20
N HIS A 297 -13.26 -22.73 24.44
CA HIS A 297 -12.58 -23.91 24.98
C HIS A 297 -12.99 -24.27 26.40
N ILE A 298 -13.29 -23.27 27.24
CA ILE A 298 -13.76 -23.46 28.62
C ILE A 298 -15.22 -23.93 28.64
N SER A 299 -16.03 -23.51 27.66
CA SER A 299 -17.46 -23.84 27.60
C SER A 299 -17.77 -25.21 26.97
N GLU A 300 -16.74 -25.91 26.43
CA GLU A 300 -16.95 -27.29 25.96
C GLU A 300 -17.29 -28.20 27.17
N PRO A 301 -18.53 -28.64 27.33
CA PRO A 301 -18.88 -29.50 28.48
C PRO A 301 -18.13 -30.82 28.29
N THR A 302 -17.31 -31.16 29.26
CA THR A 302 -16.83 -32.55 29.42
C THR A 302 -18.09 -33.42 29.49
N ARG A 303 -18.49 -34.04 28.37
CA ARG A 303 -19.50 -35.10 28.36
C ARG A 303 -18.98 -36.21 29.27
N ARG A 304 -19.41 -36.14 30.53
CA ARG A 304 -19.37 -37.34 31.39
C ARG A 304 -20.35 -38.32 30.75
N THR A 305 -19.83 -39.35 30.10
CA THR A 305 -20.60 -40.52 29.77
C THR A 305 -21.11 -41.11 31.08
N PRO A 306 -22.42 -41.32 31.27
CA PRO A 306 -22.91 -42.03 32.43
C PRO A 306 -22.33 -43.44 32.36
N THR A 307 -21.70 -43.89 33.42
CA THR A 307 -21.33 -45.29 33.62
C THR A 307 -22.64 -46.10 33.70
N PRO A 308 -22.82 -47.14 32.85
CA PRO A 308 -23.92 -48.07 33.06
C PRO A 308 -23.64 -48.87 34.31
N TYR A 309 -24.63 -48.97 35.17
CA TYR A 309 -24.65 -49.89 36.29
C TYR A 309 -24.66 -51.35 35.82
#